data_68284e4d5ffb7f83a151281142799724
#
_entry.id   68284e4d5ffb7f83a151281142799724
#
_cell.length_a   1.000
_cell.length_b   1.000
_cell.length_c   1.000
_cell.angle_alpha   90.00
_cell.angle_beta   90.00
_cell.angle_gamma   90.00
#
_symmetry.space_group_name_H-M   'P 1'
#
loop_
_entity.id
_entity.type
_entity.pdbx_description
1 polymer ?
#
loop_
_entity_poly.entity_id
_entity_poly.type
_entity_poly.pdbx_seq_one_letter_code
_entity_poly.pdbx_strand_id
1 'polypeptide(L)'
;MIAGLSKAQALIAGGAAAVVVIGGVSALALRGDDGKKNTAAPASSTPATTSSAAPSPTPRPSATPTPKPPAPPPVNPLTGIGKPPAGPILAVKVDDTANGRPSRGLDKADVVYIEQAEGGLTRLVAVFGTHKPVVEPVRSVRASDPELLSQYGPITLVASGGAGDSMTTLDRSPIRGVINDRGGPGFSRDANRPAPYNVQSDLAVVSASVRTAGSRNVGFGWATSDPRVKAAPATAGIRTAVGSTSVTFDWEPTIGKYARTIGGAHLHAADGALIATPNVLVQLCSVTVNYRDVDVMGNPSQYTHSVGSGRVVLFRNGHRIEGKWSRPSASAPTRFTDLKGKPLLLAPGGAYVVLASKGAPV
;
A
#
# COMPACT_ATOMS: atom_id res chain seq x y z
N MET A 1 44.46 14.37 41.49
CA MET A 1 44.62 12.94 41.81
C MET A 1 43.68 12.18 40.89
N ILE A 2 44.10 11.80 39.72
CA ILE A 2 44.88 10.66 39.23
C ILE A 2 44.18 9.31 39.48
N ALA A 3 43.96 8.67 38.36
CA ALA A 3 43.88 7.23 38.03
C ALA A 3 42.50 6.59 38.18
N GLY A 4 42.06 5.67 37.30
CA GLY A 4 42.79 4.91 36.30
C GLY A 4 41.88 4.22 35.30
N LEU A 5 42.45 4.06 34.14
CA LEU A 5 41.98 3.20 33.05
C LEU A 5 42.05 1.70 33.41
N SER A 6 41.13 0.89 32.90
CA SER A 6 41.50 -0.49 32.59
C SER A 6 40.84 -0.91 31.26
N LYS A 7 41.70 -1.26 30.31
CA LYS A 7 41.44 -1.95 29.04
C LYS A 7 41.21 -3.44 29.32
N ALA A 8 40.26 -4.04 28.68
CA ALA A 8 40.29 -5.47 28.42
C ALA A 8 39.97 -5.69 26.95
N GLN A 9 41.00 -5.92 26.16
CA GLN A 9 40.95 -6.54 24.83
C GLN A 9 40.82 -8.04 25.02
N ALA A 10 39.93 -8.68 24.30
CA ALA A 10 40.01 -10.10 24.03
C ALA A 10 39.83 -10.31 22.52
N LEU A 11 40.94 -10.65 21.89
CA LEU A 11 41.03 -11.29 20.60
C LEU A 11 40.46 -12.71 20.71
N ILE A 12 39.64 -13.13 19.76
CA ILE A 12 39.54 -14.53 19.38
C ILE A 12 39.64 -14.60 17.86
N ALA A 13 40.65 -15.36 17.44
CA ALA A 13 41.01 -15.64 16.08
C ALA A 13 40.27 -16.88 15.55
N GLY A 14 39.96 -16.89 14.24
CA GLY A 14 40.21 -18.03 13.37
C GLY A 14 39.19 -19.15 13.35
N GLY A 15 38.63 -19.37 12.16
CA GLY A 15 37.93 -20.58 11.78
C GLY A 15 37.42 -20.53 10.35
N ALA A 16 38.34 -20.69 9.38
CA ALA A 16 37.99 -20.96 7.99
C ALA A 16 37.54 -22.40 7.88
N ALA A 17 36.38 -22.64 7.28
CA ALA A 17 36.00 -23.95 6.77
C ALA A 17 35.53 -23.79 5.33
N ALA A 18 36.36 -24.23 4.42
CA ALA A 18 36.06 -24.46 3.02
C ALA A 18 35.13 -25.67 2.90
N VAL A 19 34.10 -25.56 2.11
CA VAL A 19 33.35 -26.72 1.61
C VAL A 19 33.33 -26.69 0.09
N VAL A 20 33.80 -27.80 -0.42
CA VAL A 20 34.08 -28.16 -1.77
C VAL A 20 32.80 -28.29 -2.61
N VAL A 21 32.84 -27.72 -3.80
CA VAL A 21 31.93 -27.95 -4.93
C VAL A 21 32.15 -29.37 -5.47
N ILE A 22 31.10 -30.14 -5.59
CA ILE A 22 31.12 -31.31 -6.49
C ILE A 22 29.99 -31.08 -7.50
N GLY A 23 30.42 -30.90 -8.74
CA GLY A 23 29.60 -30.86 -9.92
C GLY A 23 29.07 -32.23 -10.31
N GLY A 24 27.89 -32.24 -10.89
CA GLY A 24 27.32 -33.38 -11.57
C GLY A 24 26.62 -32.93 -12.84
N VAL A 25 27.38 -32.93 -13.92
CA VAL A 25 26.88 -32.82 -15.30
C VAL A 25 26.44 -34.21 -15.73
N SER A 26 25.23 -34.33 -16.25
CA SER A 26 24.85 -35.46 -17.10
C SER A 26 23.94 -34.93 -18.21
N ALA A 27 24.56 -34.75 -19.37
CA ALA A 27 23.96 -34.71 -20.68
C ALA A 27 24.01 -36.11 -21.30
N LEU A 28 22.95 -36.50 -21.98
CA LEU A 28 22.92 -37.41 -23.13
C LEU A 28 21.50 -37.36 -23.69
N ALA A 29 21.22 -36.78 -24.78
CA ALA A 29 21.61 -36.97 -26.17
C ALA A 29 21.05 -38.26 -26.79
N LEU A 30 20.16 -37.97 -27.72
CA LEU A 30 20.09 -38.42 -29.11
C LEU A 30 19.43 -39.76 -29.49
N ARG A 31 18.61 -39.56 -30.52
CA ARG A 31 18.42 -40.41 -31.74
C ARG A 31 17.35 -41.47 -31.63
N GLY A 32 16.57 -41.62 -32.63
CA GLY A 32 16.44 -41.44 -34.10
C GLY A 32 15.08 -41.97 -34.47
N ASP A 33 14.49 -41.45 -35.40
CA ASP A 33 14.54 -41.55 -36.86
C ASP A 33 13.81 -42.79 -37.40
N ASP A 34 13.21 -42.51 -38.56
CA ASP A 34 12.58 -43.42 -39.53
C ASP A 34 11.18 -43.95 -39.24
N GLY A 35 10.23 -43.70 -40.07
CA GLY A 35 10.21 -43.53 -41.50
C GLY A 35 9.08 -44.37 -42.10
N LYS A 36 8.49 -43.82 -43.13
CA LYS A 36 7.73 -44.48 -44.22
C LYS A 36 6.23 -44.73 -44.01
N LYS A 37 5.50 -43.89 -44.73
CA LYS A 37 4.95 -44.10 -46.09
C LYS A 37 3.64 -44.86 -46.22
N ASN A 38 2.69 -44.09 -46.73
CA ASN A 38 1.70 -44.43 -47.78
C ASN A 38 1.06 -45.81 -47.77
N THR A 39 -0.26 -45.78 -47.78
CA THR A 39 -0.93 -46.30 -49.00
C THR A 39 -2.37 -45.83 -49.08
N ALA A 40 -2.78 -45.48 -50.28
CA ALA A 40 -4.10 -44.97 -50.68
C ALA A 40 -5.17 -46.05 -50.75
N ALA A 41 -6.38 -45.58 -50.58
CA ALA A 41 -7.70 -45.98 -51.05
C ALA A 41 -7.93 -47.38 -51.64
N PRO A 42 -9.18 -47.90 -51.61
CA PRO A 42 -10.13 -47.45 -52.63
C PRO A 42 -11.57 -47.19 -52.12
N ALA A 43 -12.26 -46.44 -52.96
CA ALA A 43 -13.63 -46.10 -52.87
C ALA A 43 -14.56 -47.33 -53.01
N SER A 44 -15.70 -47.31 -52.32
CA SER A 44 -16.83 -48.13 -52.72
C SER A 44 -18.11 -47.29 -52.58
N SER A 45 -18.85 -47.32 -53.65
CA SER A 45 -20.03 -46.53 -54.02
C SER A 45 -21.33 -47.07 -53.42
N THR A 46 -22.15 -46.14 -52.92
CA THR A 46 -23.61 -45.97 -53.04
C THR A 46 -24.59 -47.12 -52.68
N PRO A 47 -25.80 -46.85 -52.14
CA PRO A 47 -26.77 -46.00 -52.81
C PRO A 47 -27.51 -44.98 -51.89
N ALA A 48 -28.04 -43.98 -52.56
CA ALA A 48 -28.91 -42.94 -52.03
C ALA A 48 -30.23 -43.44 -51.51
N THR A 49 -30.58 -43.03 -50.29
CA THR A 49 -31.97 -43.12 -49.83
C THR A 49 -32.52 -41.71 -49.73
N THR A 50 -33.47 -41.39 -50.52
CA THR A 50 -34.28 -40.18 -50.49
C THR A 50 -35.04 -40.09 -49.17
N SER A 51 -34.64 -39.15 -48.33
CA SER A 51 -35.37 -38.76 -47.13
C SER A 51 -36.11 -37.44 -47.40
N SER A 52 -37.39 -37.48 -47.23
CA SER A 52 -38.36 -36.39 -47.37
C SER A 52 -37.94 -35.20 -46.47
N ALA A 53 -37.86 -34.00 -47.05
CA ALA A 53 -37.61 -32.78 -46.39
C ALA A 53 -38.73 -32.40 -45.40
N ALA A 54 -38.45 -32.30 -44.12
CA ALA A 54 -39.34 -31.66 -43.18
C ALA A 54 -39.28 -30.12 -43.34
N PRO A 55 -40.36 -29.38 -43.11
CA PRO A 55 -40.43 -27.95 -43.34
C PRO A 55 -39.48 -27.23 -42.34
N SER A 56 -38.66 -26.31 -42.86
CA SER A 56 -37.80 -25.42 -42.09
C SER A 56 -38.61 -24.64 -41.04
N PRO A 57 -38.13 -24.58 -39.78
CA PRO A 57 -38.78 -23.74 -38.78
C PRO A 57 -38.61 -22.26 -39.14
N THR A 58 -39.74 -21.55 -39.12
CA THR A 58 -39.81 -20.10 -39.31
C THR A 58 -38.83 -19.39 -38.34
N PRO A 59 -38.00 -18.45 -38.78
CA PRO A 59 -37.09 -17.74 -37.89
C PRO A 59 -37.87 -16.96 -36.84
N ARG A 60 -37.66 -17.32 -35.57
CA ARG A 60 -38.18 -16.58 -34.42
C ARG A 60 -37.54 -15.20 -34.41
N PRO A 61 -38.30 -14.10 -34.23
CA PRO A 61 -37.74 -12.77 -34.15
C PRO A 61 -36.64 -12.74 -33.08
N SER A 62 -35.43 -12.36 -33.46
CA SER A 62 -34.31 -12.16 -32.53
C SER A 62 -34.68 -11.02 -31.59
N ALA A 63 -34.80 -11.30 -30.31
CA ALA A 63 -35.05 -10.26 -29.31
C ALA A 63 -33.95 -9.19 -29.39
N THR A 64 -34.36 -7.97 -29.70
CA THR A 64 -33.45 -6.81 -29.65
C THR A 64 -32.84 -6.71 -28.26
N PRO A 65 -31.49 -6.69 -28.10
CA PRO A 65 -30.90 -6.60 -26.79
C PRO A 65 -31.33 -5.31 -26.09
N THR A 66 -31.94 -5.44 -24.93
CA THR A 66 -32.32 -4.31 -24.09
C THR A 66 -31.05 -3.53 -23.78
N PRO A 67 -31.00 -2.19 -24.00
CA PRO A 67 -29.85 -1.39 -23.72
C PRO A 67 -29.46 -1.57 -22.25
N LYS A 68 -28.20 -1.93 -22.01
CA LYS A 68 -27.65 -2.00 -20.65
C LYS A 68 -27.69 -0.59 -20.02
N PRO A 69 -28.22 -0.43 -18.80
CA PRO A 69 -28.23 0.87 -18.13
C PRO A 69 -26.85 1.51 -18.16
N PRO A 70 -26.73 2.83 -18.32
CA PRO A 70 -25.45 3.53 -18.25
C PRO A 70 -24.73 3.20 -16.96
N ALA A 71 -23.41 3.00 -17.01
CA ALA A 71 -22.61 2.80 -15.81
C ALA A 71 -22.72 4.05 -14.91
N PRO A 72 -22.82 3.90 -13.58
CA PRO A 72 -22.83 5.05 -12.69
C PRO A 72 -21.54 5.88 -12.88
N PRO A 73 -21.61 7.21 -12.70
CA PRO A 73 -20.45 8.06 -12.88
C PRO A 73 -19.32 7.62 -11.94
N PRO A 74 -18.05 7.75 -12.40
CA PRO A 74 -16.90 7.35 -11.58
C PRO A 74 -16.81 8.22 -10.33
N VAL A 75 -16.65 7.58 -9.17
CA VAL A 75 -16.41 8.25 -7.89
C VAL A 75 -14.90 8.35 -7.62
N ASN A 76 -14.50 9.28 -6.72
CA ASN A 76 -13.12 9.40 -6.27
C ASN A 76 -12.62 8.04 -5.71
N PRO A 77 -11.63 7.41 -6.34
CA PRO A 77 -11.18 6.08 -5.92
C PRO A 77 -10.43 6.08 -4.58
N LEU A 78 -10.00 7.24 -4.07
CA LEU A 78 -9.28 7.36 -2.80
C LEU A 78 -10.23 7.54 -1.61
N THR A 79 -11.41 8.10 -1.84
CA THR A 79 -12.35 8.45 -0.76
C THR A 79 -13.77 7.91 -0.96
N GLY A 80 -14.13 7.48 -2.17
CA GLY A 80 -15.52 7.14 -2.49
C GLY A 80 -16.47 8.34 -2.52
N ILE A 81 -15.98 9.58 -2.41
CA ILE A 81 -16.77 10.81 -2.38
C ILE A 81 -16.41 11.71 -3.56
N GLY A 82 -17.42 12.20 -4.27
CA GLY A 82 -17.25 13.16 -5.35
C GLY A 82 -16.56 12.57 -6.59
N LYS A 83 -16.10 13.44 -7.47
CA LYS A 83 -15.41 13.06 -8.71
C LYS A 83 -13.95 12.68 -8.45
N PRO A 84 -13.34 11.84 -9.29
CA PRO A 84 -11.90 11.60 -9.23
C PRO A 84 -11.12 12.90 -9.29
N PRO A 85 -10.01 13.03 -8.53
CA PRO A 85 -9.13 14.21 -8.62
C PRO A 85 -8.61 14.37 -10.04
N ALA A 86 -8.68 15.60 -10.57
CA ALA A 86 -8.18 15.94 -11.90
C ALA A 86 -6.66 16.17 -11.93
N GLY A 87 -6.07 16.52 -10.79
CA GLY A 87 -4.64 16.85 -10.65
C GLY A 87 -3.80 15.67 -10.17
N PRO A 88 -2.50 15.92 -9.95
CA PRO A 88 -1.57 14.92 -9.46
C PRO A 88 -1.98 14.34 -8.10
N ILE A 89 -1.70 13.05 -7.89
CA ILE A 89 -1.72 12.45 -6.56
C ILE A 89 -0.31 12.61 -5.97
N LEU A 90 -0.26 13.11 -4.74
CA LEU A 90 0.97 13.30 -3.99
C LEU A 90 0.94 12.39 -2.76
N ALA A 91 2.02 11.65 -2.53
CA ALA A 91 2.26 10.93 -1.27
C ALA A 91 3.32 11.70 -0.49
N VAL A 92 3.11 11.94 0.78
CA VAL A 92 4.04 12.69 1.63
C VAL A 92 4.52 11.80 2.76
N LYS A 93 5.83 11.75 2.98
CA LYS A 93 6.40 11.13 4.19
C LYS A 93 6.21 12.09 5.35
N VAL A 94 5.50 11.65 6.39
CA VAL A 94 5.19 12.48 7.55
C VAL A 94 5.72 11.83 8.83
N ASP A 95 6.20 12.65 9.75
CA ASP A 95 6.64 12.20 11.07
C ASP A 95 5.47 11.71 11.92
N ASP A 96 5.73 10.68 12.72
CA ASP A 96 4.75 10.13 13.66
C ASP A 96 5.28 10.05 15.10
N THR A 97 6.41 10.68 15.37
CA THR A 97 7.00 10.71 16.71
C THR A 97 6.40 11.82 17.59
N ALA A 98 6.65 11.76 18.89
CA ALA A 98 6.20 12.80 19.82
C ALA A 98 6.72 14.19 19.42
N ASN A 99 7.98 14.27 18.98
CA ASN A 99 8.61 15.54 18.60
C ASN A 99 8.07 16.11 17.28
N GLY A 100 7.50 15.26 16.42
CA GLY A 100 6.88 15.68 15.16
C GLY A 100 5.43 16.13 15.31
N ARG A 101 4.82 15.95 16.49
CA ARG A 101 3.43 16.31 16.73
C ARG A 101 3.28 17.69 17.38
N PRO A 102 2.15 18.40 17.17
CA PRO A 102 1.06 18.07 16.23
C PRO A 102 1.50 18.23 14.76
N SER A 103 1.00 17.35 13.89
CA SER A 103 1.23 17.45 12.44
C SER A 103 0.35 18.53 11.81
N ARG A 104 0.82 19.16 10.74
CA ARG A 104 0.02 20.09 9.93
C ARG A 104 -0.48 19.40 8.68
N GLY A 105 -1.76 19.58 8.32
CA GLY A 105 -2.35 19.10 7.08
C GLY A 105 -2.59 17.60 6.97
N LEU A 106 -2.24 16.79 7.98
CA LEU A 106 -2.46 15.33 7.97
C LEU A 106 -3.96 14.97 7.94
N ASP A 107 -4.79 15.77 8.56
CA ASP A 107 -6.25 15.65 8.62
C ASP A 107 -6.94 15.81 7.23
N LYS A 108 -6.24 16.35 6.24
CA LYS A 108 -6.70 16.53 4.86
C LYS A 108 -6.29 15.40 3.92
N ALA A 109 -5.56 14.38 4.42
CA ALA A 109 -5.14 13.25 3.61
C ALA A 109 -6.33 12.34 3.25
N ASP A 110 -6.36 11.84 2.02
CA ASP A 110 -7.37 10.89 1.54
C ASP A 110 -7.11 9.47 2.09
N VAL A 111 -5.83 9.07 2.11
CA VAL A 111 -5.37 7.77 2.62
C VAL A 111 -4.09 7.98 3.43
N VAL A 112 -3.98 7.33 4.57
CA VAL A 112 -2.76 7.36 5.38
C VAL A 112 -2.29 5.94 5.66
N TYR A 113 -1.07 5.62 5.26
CA TYR A 113 -0.41 4.38 5.67
C TYR A 113 0.44 4.65 6.91
N ILE A 114 0.40 3.72 7.87
CA ILE A 114 1.29 3.68 9.02
C ILE A 114 2.25 2.52 8.81
N GLU A 115 3.53 2.79 8.70
CA GLU A 115 4.56 1.78 8.48
C GLU A 115 5.67 1.84 9.54
N GLN A 116 6.42 0.76 9.67
CA GLN A 116 7.56 0.70 10.58
C GLN A 116 8.76 1.44 9.99
N ALA A 117 9.42 2.22 10.84
CA ALA A 117 10.69 2.88 10.57
C ALA A 117 11.79 2.35 11.51
N GLU A 118 12.94 3.04 11.56
CA GLU A 118 14.07 2.71 12.41
C GLU A 118 13.68 2.70 13.89
N GLY A 119 14.38 1.93 14.70
CA GLY A 119 14.21 1.89 16.15
C GLY A 119 12.83 1.45 16.62
N GLY A 120 12.04 0.77 15.75
CA GLY A 120 10.67 0.33 16.06
C GLY A 120 9.64 1.47 16.07
N LEU A 121 10.02 2.66 15.58
CA LEU A 121 9.13 3.82 15.44
C LEU A 121 8.22 3.67 14.22
N THR A 122 7.23 4.54 14.12
CA THR A 122 6.34 4.65 12.95
C THR A 122 6.67 5.86 12.09
N ARG A 123 6.37 5.73 10.80
CA ARG A 123 6.28 6.83 9.84
C ARG A 123 4.97 6.73 9.10
N LEU A 124 4.49 7.88 8.62
CA LEU A 124 3.28 7.94 7.82
C LEU A 124 3.62 8.18 6.36
N VAL A 125 2.85 7.52 5.49
CA VAL A 125 2.75 7.86 4.07
C VAL A 125 1.34 8.40 3.85
N ALA A 126 1.22 9.73 3.78
CA ALA A 126 -0.07 10.41 3.63
C ALA A 126 -0.31 10.74 2.16
N VAL A 127 -1.43 10.28 1.59
CA VAL A 127 -1.78 10.43 0.17
C VAL A 127 -2.82 11.51 -0.01
N PHE A 128 -2.55 12.44 -0.90
CA PHE A 128 -3.35 13.63 -1.17
C PHE A 128 -3.75 13.68 -2.65
N GLY A 129 -4.97 13.37 -2.96
CA GLY A 129 -5.60 13.58 -4.27
C GLY A 129 -6.55 14.76 -4.22
N THR A 130 -7.41 14.82 -3.19
CA THR A 130 -8.50 15.78 -3.04
C THR A 130 -8.00 17.17 -2.62
N HIS A 131 -7.14 17.23 -1.62
CA HIS A 131 -6.60 18.47 -1.06
C HIS A 131 -5.10 18.60 -1.28
N LYS A 132 -4.60 19.82 -1.29
CA LYS A 132 -3.16 20.12 -1.44
C LYS A 132 -2.72 21.13 -0.37
N PRO A 133 -2.77 20.73 0.93
CA PRO A 133 -2.40 21.62 2.03
C PRO A 133 -0.88 21.78 2.14
N VAL A 134 -0.46 22.66 3.06
CA VAL A 134 0.89 22.59 3.63
C VAL A 134 0.95 21.43 4.61
N VAL A 135 1.95 20.55 4.45
CA VAL A 135 2.15 19.36 5.29
C VAL A 135 3.44 19.47 6.08
N GLU A 136 3.40 19.14 7.36
CA GLU A 136 4.53 19.17 8.30
C GLU A 136 4.33 18.16 9.44
N PRO A 137 5.43 17.56 9.97
CA PRO A 137 6.82 17.57 9.47
C PRO A 137 7.00 16.57 8.32
N VAL A 138 7.66 17.00 7.27
CA VAL A 138 8.05 16.10 6.16
C VAL A 138 9.33 15.36 6.54
N ARG A 139 9.36 14.04 6.25
CA ARG A 139 10.43 13.14 6.64
C ARG A 139 11.00 12.35 5.45
N SER A 140 11.98 11.50 5.76
CA SER A 140 12.78 10.79 4.77
C SER A 140 12.04 9.61 4.13
N VAL A 141 12.38 9.31 2.88
CA VAL A 141 12.00 8.11 2.13
C VAL A 141 12.50 6.85 2.85
N ARG A 142 11.76 5.76 2.69
CA ARG A 142 12.17 4.40 3.05
C ARG A 142 12.20 3.51 1.80
N ALA A 143 13.05 2.50 1.80
CA ALA A 143 13.20 1.60 0.65
C ALA A 143 11.89 0.86 0.28
N SER A 144 10.96 0.69 1.22
CA SER A 144 9.62 0.12 0.99
C SER A 144 8.61 1.06 0.32
N ASP A 145 8.85 2.38 0.34
CA ASP A 145 7.90 3.36 -0.21
C ASP A 145 7.61 3.17 -1.70
N PRO A 146 8.60 2.94 -2.57
CA PRO A 146 8.34 2.72 -3.98
C PRO A 146 7.50 1.47 -4.25
N GLU A 147 7.72 0.38 -3.50
CA GLU A 147 6.89 -0.81 -3.61
C GLU A 147 5.44 -0.49 -3.24
N LEU A 148 5.21 0.13 -2.08
CA LEU A 148 3.88 0.50 -1.61
C LEU A 148 3.15 1.41 -2.59
N LEU A 149 3.81 2.44 -3.10
CA LEU A 149 3.21 3.50 -3.89
C LEU A 149 2.97 3.14 -5.36
N SER A 150 3.71 2.18 -5.92
CA SER A 150 3.57 1.79 -7.34
C SER A 150 2.15 1.33 -7.71
N GLN A 151 1.33 0.90 -6.74
CA GLN A 151 -0.09 0.57 -6.99
C GLN A 151 -0.94 1.77 -7.41
N TYR A 152 -0.51 2.99 -7.12
CA TYR A 152 -1.20 4.22 -7.53
C TYR A 152 -0.96 4.57 -9.01
N GLY A 153 -0.01 3.90 -9.68
CA GLY A 153 0.47 4.29 -11.00
C GLY A 153 1.37 5.53 -10.89
N PRO A 154 1.25 6.50 -11.81
CA PRO A 154 2.04 7.72 -11.77
C PRO A 154 1.67 8.59 -10.56
N ILE A 155 2.38 8.43 -9.47
CA ILE A 155 2.28 9.21 -8.23
C ILE A 155 3.59 9.92 -7.96
N THR A 156 3.54 11.03 -7.22
CA THR A 156 4.74 11.75 -6.78
C THR A 156 4.93 11.56 -5.28
N LEU A 157 6.12 11.12 -4.87
CA LEU A 157 6.53 11.04 -3.46
C LEU A 157 7.24 12.32 -3.05
N VAL A 158 6.74 12.98 -2.01
CA VAL A 158 7.28 14.18 -1.40
C VAL A 158 7.96 13.81 -0.10
N ALA A 159 9.26 14.10 0.04
CA ALA A 159 10.03 13.71 1.21
C ALA A 159 11.17 14.70 1.49
N SER A 160 11.69 14.70 2.72
CA SER A 160 12.81 15.59 3.08
C SER A 160 14.14 15.13 2.46
N GLY A 161 14.39 13.84 2.39
CA GLY A 161 15.60 13.19 1.91
C GLY A 161 15.47 11.69 2.09
N GLY A 162 16.58 10.98 2.28
CA GLY A 162 16.58 9.55 2.55
C GLY A 162 18.02 9.03 2.71
N ALA A 163 18.17 7.85 3.29
CA ALA A 163 19.45 7.14 3.29
C ALA A 163 19.75 6.55 1.89
N GLY A 164 20.98 6.09 1.68
CA GLY A 164 21.50 5.75 0.36
C GLY A 164 20.69 4.67 -0.38
N ASP A 165 20.32 3.58 0.30
CA ASP A 165 19.54 2.50 -0.31
C ASP A 165 18.10 2.93 -0.60
N SER A 166 17.48 3.69 0.31
CA SER A 166 16.14 4.26 0.11
C SER A 166 16.08 5.19 -1.09
N MET A 167 17.08 6.08 -1.23
CA MET A 167 17.15 7.00 -2.37
C MET A 167 17.44 6.27 -3.68
N THR A 168 18.35 5.28 -3.65
CA THR A 168 18.66 4.44 -4.82
C THR A 168 17.43 3.64 -5.27
N THR A 169 16.66 3.10 -4.32
CA THR A 169 15.44 2.35 -4.61
C THR A 169 14.37 3.26 -5.21
N LEU A 170 14.21 4.48 -4.70
CA LEU A 170 13.32 5.48 -5.29
C LEU A 170 13.72 5.81 -6.71
N ASP A 171 15.00 6.10 -6.95
CA ASP A 171 15.52 6.51 -8.28
C ASP A 171 15.36 5.41 -9.35
N ARG A 172 15.39 4.15 -8.96
CA ARG A 172 15.16 2.99 -9.83
C ARG A 172 13.69 2.63 -10.03
N SER A 173 12.79 3.26 -9.29
CA SER A 173 11.36 3.00 -9.33
C SER A 173 10.63 3.89 -10.34
N PRO A 174 9.38 3.57 -10.73
CA PRO A 174 8.55 4.45 -11.54
C PRO A 174 7.98 5.65 -10.76
N ILE A 175 8.29 5.77 -9.47
CA ILE A 175 7.77 6.83 -8.60
C ILE A 175 8.63 8.10 -8.76
N ARG A 176 7.98 9.22 -9.06
CA ARG A 176 8.67 10.51 -9.10
C ARG A 176 8.93 11.01 -7.67
N GLY A 177 10.18 11.29 -7.33
CA GLY A 177 10.54 11.96 -6.09
C GLY A 177 10.58 13.49 -6.25
N VAL A 178 9.96 14.21 -5.33
CA VAL A 178 10.19 15.65 -5.06
C VAL A 178 10.79 15.74 -3.69
N ILE A 179 12.10 15.98 -3.63
CA ILE A 179 12.94 15.77 -2.45
C ILE A 179 13.57 17.10 -2.03
N ASN A 180 13.38 17.49 -0.75
CA ASN A 180 13.92 18.73 -0.20
C ASN A 180 15.44 18.82 -0.36
N ASP A 181 16.18 17.78 0.01
CA ASP A 181 17.65 17.75 -0.02
C ASP A 181 18.22 17.77 -1.46
N ARG A 182 17.35 17.64 -2.47
CA ARG A 182 17.68 17.76 -3.89
C ARG A 182 17.17 19.07 -4.49
N GLY A 183 16.75 20.05 -3.65
CA GLY A 183 16.21 21.33 -4.11
C GLY A 183 14.82 21.25 -4.73
N GLY A 184 14.02 20.24 -4.36
CA GLY A 184 12.65 20.10 -4.83
C GLY A 184 11.80 21.33 -4.49
N PRO A 185 10.80 21.68 -5.33
CA PRO A 185 9.93 22.85 -5.09
C PRO A 185 8.96 22.63 -3.93
N GLY A 186 8.49 23.73 -3.35
CA GLY A 186 7.43 23.75 -2.33
C GLY A 186 7.90 23.46 -0.91
N PHE A 187 9.19 23.31 -0.67
CA PHE A 187 9.74 23.12 0.67
C PHE A 187 10.13 24.43 1.34
N SER A 188 9.94 24.48 2.65
CA SER A 188 10.43 25.52 3.55
C SER A 188 10.65 24.93 4.95
N ARG A 189 11.16 25.76 5.86
CA ARG A 189 11.35 25.36 7.26
C ARG A 189 10.52 26.25 8.17
N ASP A 190 9.80 25.65 9.10
CA ASP A 190 9.13 26.37 10.19
C ASP A 190 10.17 26.77 11.25
N ALA A 191 10.33 28.10 11.43
CA ALA A 191 11.26 28.64 12.42
C ALA A 191 10.86 28.34 13.88
N ASN A 192 9.59 27.98 14.11
CA ASN A 192 9.07 27.69 15.44
C ASN A 192 9.27 26.22 15.88
N ARG A 193 9.86 25.41 15.01
CA ARG A 193 10.13 24.00 15.29
C ARG A 193 11.61 23.68 15.22
N PRO A 194 12.12 22.80 16.10
CA PRO A 194 13.51 22.35 16.02
C PRO A 194 13.72 21.41 14.81
N ALA A 195 14.90 21.48 14.20
CA ALA A 195 15.30 20.46 13.23
C ALA A 195 15.42 19.10 13.94
N PRO A 196 15.11 18.00 13.28
CA PRO A 196 14.67 17.80 11.90
C PRO A 196 13.13 17.82 11.71
N TYR A 197 12.38 18.34 12.68
CA TYR A 197 10.90 18.32 12.69
C TYR A 197 10.26 19.58 12.07
N ASN A 198 11.06 20.43 11.42
CA ASN A 198 10.68 21.72 10.90
C ASN A 198 10.60 21.81 9.36
N VAL A 199 10.74 20.68 8.65
CA VAL A 199 10.57 20.66 7.19
C VAL A 199 9.10 20.59 6.87
N GLN A 200 8.60 21.57 6.11
CA GLN A 200 7.24 21.57 5.60
C GLN A 200 7.24 21.62 4.07
N SER A 201 6.14 21.17 3.47
CA SER A 201 5.94 21.20 2.03
C SER A 201 4.57 21.76 1.68
N ASP A 202 4.53 22.77 0.83
CA ASP A 202 3.32 23.30 0.19
C ASP A 202 2.96 22.40 -0.99
N LEU A 203 1.92 21.57 -0.82
CA LEU A 203 1.49 20.62 -1.83
C LEU A 203 0.83 21.30 -3.04
N ALA A 204 0.36 22.52 -2.95
CA ALA A 204 -0.15 23.26 -4.11
C ALA A 204 1.01 23.60 -5.05
N VAL A 205 2.13 24.10 -4.51
CA VAL A 205 3.36 24.38 -5.28
C VAL A 205 3.93 23.11 -5.89
N VAL A 206 4.04 22.00 -5.10
CA VAL A 206 4.49 20.70 -5.62
C VAL A 206 3.56 20.23 -6.74
N SER A 207 2.24 20.29 -6.55
CA SER A 207 1.25 19.85 -7.53
C SER A 207 1.37 20.60 -8.86
N ALA A 208 1.63 21.90 -8.81
CA ALA A 208 1.84 22.73 -10.01
C ALA A 208 3.14 22.38 -10.76
N SER A 209 4.15 21.85 -10.07
CA SER A 209 5.47 21.52 -10.61
C SER A 209 5.56 20.13 -11.25
N VAL A 210 4.58 19.26 -11.04
CA VAL A 210 4.61 17.87 -11.51
C VAL A 210 3.46 17.60 -12.48
N ARG A 211 3.68 16.67 -13.43
CA ARG A 211 2.65 16.19 -14.34
C ARG A 211 2.50 14.70 -14.12
N THR A 212 1.43 14.30 -13.45
CA THR A 212 1.08 12.89 -13.25
C THR A 212 -0.34 12.65 -13.72
N ALA A 213 -0.66 11.39 -14.05
CA ALA A 213 -2.03 11.02 -14.38
C ALA A 213 -2.94 11.15 -13.15
N GLY A 214 -4.24 11.19 -13.38
CA GLY A 214 -5.25 11.18 -12.33
C GLY A 214 -5.20 9.92 -11.48
N SER A 215 -6.03 9.87 -10.44
CA SER A 215 -6.05 8.82 -9.43
C SER A 215 -6.39 7.44 -9.99
N ARG A 216 -5.63 6.43 -9.59
CA ARG A 216 -5.90 5.02 -9.83
C ARG A 216 -6.58 4.40 -8.61
N ASN A 217 -7.55 3.51 -8.83
CA ASN A 217 -8.09 2.70 -7.74
C ASN A 217 -7.03 1.71 -7.26
N VAL A 218 -6.69 1.80 -5.98
CA VAL A 218 -5.69 0.94 -5.31
C VAL A 218 -6.32 -0.27 -4.61
N GLY A 219 -7.54 -0.65 -5.03
CA GLY A 219 -8.25 -1.83 -4.53
C GLY A 219 -9.33 -1.52 -3.50
N PHE A 220 -9.62 -0.26 -3.23
CA PHE A 220 -10.72 0.13 -2.35
C PHE A 220 -12.07 0.00 -3.08
N GLY A 221 -13.01 -0.73 -2.46
CA GLY A 221 -14.41 -0.71 -2.80
C GLY A 221 -15.16 0.19 -1.81
N TRP A 222 -16.09 1.00 -2.28
CA TRP A 222 -16.80 1.98 -1.47
C TRP A 222 -18.30 1.68 -1.43
N ALA A 223 -18.91 1.73 -0.25
CA ALA A 223 -20.36 1.65 -0.08
C ALA A 223 -20.80 2.41 1.18
N THR A 224 -21.88 3.16 1.07
CA THR A 224 -22.48 3.86 2.21
C THR A 224 -23.03 2.88 3.26
N SER A 225 -23.53 1.71 2.81
CA SER A 225 -24.00 0.65 3.68
C SER A 225 -23.47 -0.71 3.23
N ASP A 226 -23.26 -1.61 4.18
CA ASP A 226 -22.91 -3.00 3.94
C ASP A 226 -23.56 -3.85 5.05
N PRO A 227 -24.51 -4.72 4.73
CA PRO A 227 -25.22 -5.53 5.73
C PRO A 227 -24.27 -6.44 6.54
N ARG A 228 -23.11 -6.80 5.97
CA ARG A 228 -22.08 -7.60 6.67
C ARG A 228 -21.53 -6.86 7.89
N VAL A 229 -21.47 -5.52 7.85
CA VAL A 229 -20.97 -4.70 8.96
C VAL A 229 -21.86 -4.87 10.18
N LYS A 230 -23.18 -4.78 10.02
CA LYS A 230 -24.15 -4.93 11.13
C LYS A 230 -24.10 -6.34 11.76
N ALA A 231 -23.75 -7.35 10.95
CA ALA A 231 -23.62 -8.73 11.41
C ALA A 231 -22.23 -9.05 12.01
N ALA A 232 -21.27 -8.15 11.85
CA ALA A 232 -19.91 -8.32 12.37
C ALA A 232 -19.82 -7.93 13.85
N PRO A 233 -18.82 -8.44 14.59
CA PRO A 233 -18.60 -8.04 15.98
C PRO A 233 -18.41 -6.53 16.13
N ALA A 234 -19.11 -5.92 17.10
CA ALA A 234 -18.89 -4.54 17.49
C ALA A 234 -17.53 -4.37 18.19
N THR A 235 -16.95 -3.18 18.06
CA THR A 235 -15.70 -2.82 18.74
C THR A 235 -15.67 -1.33 19.09
N ALA A 236 -15.24 -1.01 20.30
CA ALA A 236 -15.08 0.37 20.76
C ALA A 236 -13.81 1.04 20.18
N GLY A 237 -12.91 0.28 19.58
CA GLY A 237 -11.66 0.83 19.05
C GLY A 237 -10.70 -0.24 18.56
N ILE A 238 -9.49 0.20 18.22
CA ILE A 238 -8.43 -0.60 17.66
C ILE A 238 -7.19 -0.46 18.54
N ARG A 239 -6.57 -1.59 18.84
CA ARG A 239 -5.30 -1.65 19.58
C ARG A 239 -4.40 -2.61 18.83
N THR A 240 -3.37 -2.09 18.17
CA THR A 240 -2.38 -2.88 17.43
C THR A 240 -0.98 -2.28 17.64
N ALA A 241 0.03 -2.84 16.98
CA ALA A 241 1.39 -2.33 17.03
C ALA A 241 2.05 -2.36 15.66
N VAL A 242 2.92 -1.38 15.40
CA VAL A 242 3.82 -1.33 14.25
C VAL A 242 5.23 -1.14 14.80
N GLY A 243 6.07 -2.14 14.66
CA GLY A 243 7.33 -2.21 15.41
C GLY A 243 7.07 -2.26 16.91
N SER A 244 7.72 -1.37 17.67
CA SER A 244 7.49 -1.18 19.10
C SER A 244 6.45 -0.11 19.42
N THR A 245 5.90 0.56 18.40
CA THR A 245 4.94 1.65 18.58
C THR A 245 3.51 1.11 18.64
N SER A 246 2.80 1.42 19.73
CA SER A 246 1.37 1.16 19.85
C SER A 246 0.59 2.07 18.89
N VAL A 247 -0.31 1.49 18.11
CA VAL A 247 -1.20 2.21 17.18
C VAL A 247 -2.64 2.00 17.64
N THR A 248 -3.28 3.09 18.02
CA THR A 248 -4.60 3.05 18.64
C THR A 248 -5.57 4.02 17.97
N PHE A 249 -6.83 3.57 17.85
CA PHE A 249 -7.95 4.39 17.41
C PHE A 249 -9.17 4.07 18.28
N ASP A 250 -9.93 5.07 18.66
CA ASP A 250 -11.20 4.92 19.36
C ASP A 250 -12.36 5.23 18.41
N TRP A 251 -13.42 4.43 18.49
CA TRP A 251 -14.64 4.67 17.70
C TRP A 251 -15.44 5.80 18.31
N GLU A 252 -15.69 6.84 17.53
CA GLU A 252 -16.48 8.00 17.89
C GLU A 252 -17.85 7.97 17.18
N PRO A 253 -18.88 7.42 17.83
CA PRO A 253 -20.18 7.20 17.18
C PRO A 253 -20.87 8.50 16.76
N THR A 254 -20.62 9.61 17.47
CA THR A 254 -21.21 10.92 17.19
C THR A 254 -20.78 11.50 15.84
N ILE A 255 -19.56 11.17 15.39
CA ILE A 255 -19.01 11.61 14.11
C ILE A 255 -18.87 10.47 13.10
N GLY A 256 -19.16 9.22 13.52
CA GLY A 256 -19.05 8.04 12.66
C GLY A 256 -17.63 7.75 12.18
N LYS A 257 -16.60 8.02 12.99
CA LYS A 257 -15.19 7.86 12.64
C LYS A 257 -14.39 7.23 13.78
N TYR A 258 -13.24 6.69 13.41
CA TYR A 258 -12.19 6.25 14.33
C TYR A 258 -11.22 7.41 14.56
N ALA A 259 -11.19 7.97 15.75
CA ALA A 259 -10.25 8.98 16.17
C ALA A 259 -8.92 8.32 16.54
N ARG A 260 -7.81 8.81 15.98
CA ARG A 260 -6.49 8.32 16.37
C ARG A 260 -6.16 8.77 17.78
N THR A 261 -5.66 7.85 18.61
CA THR A 261 -5.30 8.13 20.01
C THR A 261 -3.83 7.81 20.28
N ILE A 262 -3.24 8.57 21.18
CA ILE A 262 -1.88 8.35 21.71
C ILE A 262 -1.90 8.65 23.18
N GLY A 263 -1.45 7.67 23.99
CA GLY A 263 -1.47 7.82 25.46
C GLY A 263 -2.86 8.06 26.04
N GLY A 264 -3.91 7.56 25.34
CA GLY A 264 -5.30 7.74 25.75
C GLY A 264 -5.96 9.08 25.36
N ALA A 265 -5.21 9.99 24.72
CA ALA A 265 -5.75 11.26 24.23
C ALA A 265 -5.93 11.23 22.71
N HIS A 266 -6.99 11.89 22.23
CA HIS A 266 -7.22 12.07 20.79
C HIS A 266 -6.11 12.93 20.17
N LEU A 267 -5.65 12.51 19.00
CA LEU A 267 -4.65 13.25 18.23
C LEU A 267 -5.32 14.34 17.39
N HIS A 268 -4.77 15.56 17.49
CA HIS A 268 -5.24 16.70 16.69
C HIS A 268 -4.11 17.17 15.74
N ALA A 269 -4.48 17.73 14.62
CA ALA A 269 -3.60 18.48 13.74
C ALA A 269 -3.24 19.84 14.36
N ALA A 270 -2.25 20.55 13.79
CA ALA A 270 -1.79 21.82 14.31
C ALA A 270 -2.86 22.95 14.29
N ASP A 271 -3.87 22.81 13.45
CA ASP A 271 -5.04 23.70 13.39
C ASP A 271 -6.16 23.30 14.36
N GLY A 272 -5.95 22.30 15.21
CA GLY A 272 -6.94 21.77 16.16
C GLY A 272 -7.90 20.74 15.56
N ALA A 273 -7.84 20.42 14.25
CA ALA A 273 -8.69 19.42 13.65
C ALA A 273 -8.40 18.01 14.19
N LEU A 274 -9.46 17.25 14.52
CA LEU A 274 -9.33 15.88 14.99
C LEU A 274 -8.76 14.98 13.85
N ILE A 275 -7.73 14.19 14.14
CA ILE A 275 -7.22 13.18 13.23
C ILE A 275 -8.12 11.94 13.34
N ALA A 276 -9.05 11.80 12.39
CA ALA A 276 -10.06 10.74 12.40
C ALA A 276 -10.42 10.28 10.98
N THR A 277 -10.81 9.01 10.85
CA THR A 277 -11.14 8.36 9.58
C THR A 277 -12.35 7.44 9.72
N PRO A 278 -13.21 7.29 8.69
CA PRO A 278 -14.32 6.34 8.75
C PRO A 278 -13.87 4.88 8.67
N ASN A 279 -12.64 4.61 8.17
CA ASN A 279 -12.14 3.26 7.98
C ASN A 279 -10.70 3.11 8.48
N VAL A 280 -10.44 1.99 9.15
CA VAL A 280 -9.08 1.54 9.43
C VAL A 280 -8.94 0.10 8.94
N LEU A 281 -7.91 -0.16 8.11
CA LEU A 281 -7.49 -1.51 7.74
C LEU A 281 -6.21 -1.82 8.50
N VAL A 282 -6.20 -2.90 9.27
CA VAL A 282 -4.96 -3.46 9.82
C VAL A 282 -4.52 -4.58 8.90
N GLN A 283 -3.52 -4.29 8.08
CA GLN A 283 -2.96 -5.19 7.08
C GLN A 283 -1.70 -5.84 7.65
N LEU A 284 -1.73 -7.17 7.86
CA LEU A 284 -0.60 -7.91 8.41
C LEU A 284 0.40 -8.26 7.30
N CYS A 285 1.58 -7.64 7.35
CA CYS A 285 2.65 -7.74 6.36
C CYS A 285 3.88 -8.49 6.91
N SER A 286 4.73 -8.99 6.03
CA SER A 286 6.11 -9.32 6.38
C SER A 286 6.90 -8.03 6.53
N VAL A 287 7.75 -7.96 7.55
CA VAL A 287 8.70 -6.86 7.75
C VAL A 287 10.08 -7.47 7.89
N THR A 288 11.04 -6.95 7.16
CA THR A 288 12.44 -7.39 7.19
C THR A 288 13.37 -6.23 7.50
N VAL A 289 14.51 -6.52 8.11
CA VAL A 289 15.52 -5.50 8.41
C VAL A 289 16.29 -5.15 7.14
N ASN A 290 16.46 -3.88 6.86
CA ASN A 290 17.29 -3.37 5.78
C ASN A 290 18.58 -2.76 6.35
N TYR A 291 19.63 -3.57 6.43
CA TYR A 291 20.95 -3.15 6.93
C TYR A 291 21.72 -2.22 5.98
N ARG A 292 21.22 -1.97 4.76
CA ARG A 292 21.85 -1.03 3.82
C ARG A 292 21.52 0.42 4.13
N ASP A 293 20.46 0.64 4.90
CA ASP A 293 20.07 1.94 5.42
C ASP A 293 20.10 1.91 6.94
N VAL A 294 20.81 2.83 7.54
CA VAL A 294 20.84 3.05 8.99
C VAL A 294 20.56 4.51 9.28
N ASP A 295 19.92 4.78 10.40
CA ASP A 295 19.72 6.14 10.88
C ASP A 295 21.03 6.69 11.52
N VAL A 296 20.99 7.95 11.94
CA VAL A 296 22.13 8.61 12.60
C VAL A 296 22.52 8.00 13.95
N MET A 297 21.65 7.17 14.53
CA MET A 297 21.86 6.43 15.77
C MET A 297 22.38 5.00 15.52
N GLY A 298 22.57 4.62 14.25
CA GLY A 298 22.99 3.28 13.85
C GLY A 298 21.89 2.23 13.82
N ASN A 299 20.61 2.61 13.96
CA ASN A 299 19.50 1.66 13.85
C ASN A 299 19.23 1.33 12.37
N PRO A 300 19.15 0.04 11.99
CA PRO A 300 18.83 -0.33 10.63
C PRO A 300 17.39 0.03 10.30
N SER A 301 17.16 0.38 9.03
CA SER A 301 15.84 0.64 8.48
C SER A 301 15.01 -0.64 8.39
N GLN A 302 13.71 -0.49 8.24
CA GLN A 302 12.79 -1.61 8.07
C GLN A 302 12.20 -1.57 6.66
N TYR A 303 12.01 -2.76 6.08
CA TYR A 303 11.34 -2.94 4.80
C TYR A 303 10.01 -3.65 5.03
N THR A 304 8.91 -2.92 4.85
CA THR A 304 7.56 -3.48 4.93
C THR A 304 7.13 -3.98 3.56
N HIS A 305 6.92 -5.30 3.44
CA HIS A 305 6.52 -5.93 2.19
C HIS A 305 5.01 -5.76 1.96
N SER A 306 4.66 -4.95 1.00
CA SER A 306 3.27 -4.69 0.58
C SER A 306 2.83 -5.52 -0.64
N VAL A 307 3.75 -6.26 -1.27
CA VAL A 307 3.49 -7.29 -2.27
C VAL A 307 3.40 -8.66 -1.59
N GLY A 308 2.43 -9.48 -2.00
CA GLY A 308 2.17 -10.79 -1.42
C GLY A 308 0.73 -10.95 -0.95
N SER A 309 0.53 -11.59 0.18
CA SER A 309 -0.80 -11.82 0.76
C SER A 309 -0.73 -12.02 2.27
N GLY A 310 -1.87 -11.80 2.94
CA GLY A 310 -1.96 -11.98 4.37
C GLY A 310 -3.37 -11.75 4.90
N ARG A 311 -3.47 -11.72 6.22
CA ARG A 311 -4.69 -11.36 6.94
C ARG A 311 -4.85 -9.83 6.93
N VAL A 312 -6.09 -9.37 6.84
CA VAL A 312 -6.48 -7.98 7.06
C VAL A 312 -7.70 -7.94 7.96
N VAL A 313 -7.82 -6.92 8.78
CA VAL A 313 -9.03 -6.63 9.54
C VAL A 313 -9.50 -5.22 9.15
N LEU A 314 -10.72 -5.13 8.64
CA LEU A 314 -11.39 -3.85 8.37
C LEU A 314 -12.20 -3.42 9.57
N PHE A 315 -11.99 -2.19 9.99
CA PHE A 315 -12.79 -1.51 11.01
C PHE A 315 -13.57 -0.38 10.32
N ARG A 316 -14.90 -0.45 10.41
CA ARG A 316 -15.82 0.60 9.94
C ARG A 316 -17.12 0.59 10.74
N ASN A 317 -17.71 1.76 10.96
CA ASN A 317 -18.98 1.95 11.67
C ASN A 317 -19.05 1.24 13.04
N GLY A 318 -17.95 1.23 13.81
CA GLY A 318 -17.87 0.59 15.11
C GLY A 318 -17.86 -0.93 15.10
N HIS A 319 -17.57 -1.57 13.96
CA HIS A 319 -17.49 -3.02 13.78
C HIS A 319 -16.17 -3.44 13.18
N ARG A 320 -15.81 -4.74 13.36
CA ARG A 320 -14.62 -5.35 12.77
C ARG A 320 -14.99 -6.50 11.82
N ILE A 321 -14.38 -6.54 10.64
CA ILE A 321 -14.58 -7.60 9.66
C ILE A 321 -13.23 -8.23 9.33
N GLU A 322 -13.11 -9.54 9.57
CA GLU A 322 -11.94 -10.33 9.22
C GLU A 322 -11.88 -10.57 7.72
N GLY A 323 -10.67 -10.54 7.17
CA GLY A 323 -10.46 -10.74 5.75
C GLY A 323 -9.03 -11.12 5.37
N LYS A 324 -8.81 -11.10 4.07
CA LYS A 324 -7.51 -11.38 3.43
C LYS A 324 -7.16 -10.23 2.49
N TRP A 325 -5.89 -9.91 2.43
CA TRP A 325 -5.35 -9.05 1.39
C TRP A 325 -4.45 -9.84 0.45
N SER A 326 -4.36 -9.41 -0.80
CA SER A 326 -3.41 -9.95 -1.78
C SER A 326 -3.01 -8.88 -2.79
N ARG A 327 -1.74 -8.91 -3.16
CA ARG A 327 -1.15 -8.01 -4.16
C ARG A 327 -0.04 -8.75 -4.90
N PRO A 328 -0.24 -9.14 -6.16
CA PRO A 328 0.68 -10.03 -6.88
C PRO A 328 1.96 -9.33 -7.37
N SER A 329 1.94 -8.01 -7.51
CA SER A 329 3.11 -7.21 -7.93
C SER A 329 3.00 -5.77 -7.42
N ALA A 330 4.10 -5.02 -7.45
CA ALA A 330 4.14 -3.63 -6.99
C ALA A 330 3.19 -2.71 -7.79
N SER A 331 2.95 -2.97 -9.07
CA SER A 331 2.04 -2.18 -9.90
C SER A 331 0.57 -2.61 -9.82
N ALA A 332 0.28 -3.78 -9.23
CA ALA A 332 -1.09 -4.25 -9.06
C ALA A 332 -1.77 -3.54 -7.87
N PRO A 333 -3.08 -3.28 -7.93
CA PRO A 333 -3.83 -2.82 -6.77
C PRO A 333 -3.91 -3.92 -5.71
N THR A 334 -3.91 -3.53 -4.43
CA THR A 334 -4.16 -4.46 -3.34
C THR A 334 -5.62 -4.89 -3.34
N ARG A 335 -5.89 -6.19 -3.30
CA ARG A 335 -7.24 -6.74 -3.15
C ARG A 335 -7.51 -7.01 -1.69
N PHE A 336 -8.64 -6.50 -1.19
CA PHE A 336 -9.13 -6.75 0.17
C PHE A 336 -10.44 -7.52 0.07
N THR A 337 -10.50 -8.72 0.63
CA THR A 337 -11.68 -9.59 0.60
C THR A 337 -12.03 -10.07 2.00
N ASP A 338 -13.31 -10.38 2.23
CA ASP A 338 -13.71 -11.14 3.41
C ASP A 338 -13.23 -12.60 3.31
N LEU A 339 -13.46 -13.39 4.35
CA LEU A 339 -13.04 -14.80 4.39
C LEU A 339 -13.75 -15.68 3.34
N LYS A 340 -14.87 -15.17 2.76
CA LYS A 340 -15.64 -15.83 1.69
C LYS A 340 -15.21 -15.37 0.30
N GLY A 341 -14.17 -14.51 0.19
CA GLY A 341 -13.63 -13.99 -1.06
C GLY A 341 -14.39 -12.80 -1.66
N LYS A 342 -15.41 -12.26 -1.00
CA LYS A 342 -16.13 -11.06 -1.44
C LYS A 342 -15.33 -9.81 -1.10
N PRO A 343 -15.31 -8.76 -1.96
CA PRO A 343 -14.60 -7.51 -1.66
C PRO A 343 -15.03 -6.91 -0.32
N LEU A 344 -14.07 -6.48 0.50
CA LEU A 344 -14.34 -5.64 1.65
C LEU A 344 -14.71 -4.23 1.16
N LEU A 345 -15.83 -3.70 1.65
CA LEU A 345 -16.32 -2.39 1.26
C LEU A 345 -16.07 -1.39 2.39
N LEU A 346 -15.42 -0.27 2.05
CA LEU A 346 -15.13 0.84 2.96
C LEU A 346 -16.31 1.82 2.96
N ALA A 347 -16.52 2.50 4.08
CA ALA A 347 -17.40 3.66 4.15
C ALA A 347 -16.76 4.84 3.39
N PRO A 348 -17.50 5.65 2.62
CA PRO A 348 -16.93 6.83 1.98
C PRO A 348 -16.28 7.79 2.98
N GLY A 349 -15.12 8.39 2.61
CA GLY A 349 -14.40 9.37 3.45
C GLY A 349 -12.91 9.07 3.65
N GLY A 350 -12.33 8.12 2.92
CA GLY A 350 -10.91 7.78 3.03
C GLY A 350 -10.61 6.68 4.04
N ALA A 351 -9.32 6.39 4.26
CA ALA A 351 -8.90 5.29 5.12
C ALA A 351 -7.50 5.49 5.74
N TYR A 352 -7.30 4.93 6.93
CA TYR A 352 -5.99 4.57 7.44
C TYR A 352 -5.70 3.09 7.16
N VAL A 353 -4.50 2.79 6.70
CA VAL A 353 -3.99 1.43 6.47
C VAL A 353 -2.78 1.22 7.37
N VAL A 354 -2.94 0.42 8.41
CA VAL A 354 -1.87 0.10 9.36
C VAL A 354 -1.13 -1.13 8.82
N LEU A 355 0.11 -0.95 8.40
CA LEU A 355 0.98 -2.01 7.89
C LEU A 355 1.71 -2.66 9.08
N ALA A 356 1.04 -3.54 9.77
CA ALA A 356 1.55 -4.20 10.96
C ALA A 356 2.28 -5.51 10.61
N SER A 357 3.22 -5.95 11.46
CA SER A 357 3.88 -7.23 11.28
C SER A 357 2.89 -8.41 11.44
N LYS A 358 3.19 -9.57 10.84
CA LYS A 358 2.31 -10.77 10.89
C LYS A 358 1.93 -11.22 12.30
N GLY A 359 2.77 -10.95 13.29
CA GLY A 359 2.53 -11.29 14.70
C GLY A 359 1.86 -10.19 15.53
N ALA A 360 1.52 -9.04 14.94
CA ALA A 360 0.91 -7.96 15.68
C ALA A 360 -0.51 -8.32 16.18
N PRO A 361 -0.90 -7.88 17.38
CA PRO A 361 -2.27 -8.04 17.86
C PRO A 361 -3.24 -7.23 16.99
N VAL A 362 -4.46 -7.75 16.81
CA VAL A 362 -5.57 -7.05 16.11
C VAL A 362 -6.90 -7.47 16.70
#